data_642b8d9aa040b3455eaf50ca92b223d9
#
_entry.id   642b8d9aa040b3455eaf50ca92b223d9
#
_cell.length_a   1.000
_cell.length_b   1.000
_cell.length_c   1.000
_cell.angle_alpha   90.00
_cell.angle_beta   90.00
_cell.angle_gamma   90.00
#
_symmetry.space_group_name_H-M   'P 1'
#
loop_
_entity.id
_entity.type
_entity.pdbx_description
1 polymer ?
#
loop_
_entity_poly.entity_id
_entity_poly.type
_entity_poly.pdbx_seq_one_letter_code
_entity_poly.pdbx_strand_id
1 'polypeptide(L)'
;MQIVVTAVGPDHKGLADPIIHFLTTQGANIAEIQMYDHDEEHVFAMLCRAELEVDDFGALRKELTAIGVDKELSVRVWSPEFRAKRPRLAICATYRPEAPLALLRAIRDGELKAEAALMLGNRPNCRALAEQFGVPWHSIGDNGGNANDD
;
A
#
# COMPACT_ATOMS: atom_id res chain seq x y z
N MET A 1 11.69 -11.47 -13.09
CA MET A 1 10.44 -11.06 -12.42
C MET A 1 10.65 -9.77 -11.66
N GLN A 2 9.69 -8.84 -11.74
CA GLN A 2 9.71 -7.62 -10.92
C GLN A 2 9.03 -7.88 -9.56
N ILE A 3 9.66 -7.39 -8.50
CA ILE A 3 9.07 -7.38 -7.16
C ILE A 3 9.04 -5.98 -6.57
N VAL A 4 8.11 -5.77 -5.66
CA VAL A 4 8.02 -4.57 -4.82
C VAL A 4 8.00 -5.00 -3.37
N VAL A 5 8.88 -4.42 -2.59
CA VAL A 5 8.98 -4.60 -1.14
C VAL A 5 8.66 -3.28 -0.48
N THR A 6 7.74 -3.28 0.45
CA THR A 6 7.49 -2.14 1.35
C THR A 6 7.76 -2.55 2.78
N ALA A 7 8.37 -1.67 3.55
CA ALA A 7 8.65 -1.87 4.96
C ALA A 7 8.27 -0.60 5.72
N VAL A 8 7.51 -0.75 6.80
CA VAL A 8 7.06 0.36 7.64
C VAL A 8 7.13 -0.06 9.10
N GLY A 9 7.62 0.80 9.97
CA GLY A 9 7.66 0.57 11.41
C GLY A 9 8.34 1.71 12.16
N PRO A 10 8.60 1.53 13.47
CA PRO A 10 9.34 2.51 14.28
C PRO A 10 10.74 2.75 13.70
N ASP A 11 11.18 4.01 13.66
CA ASP A 11 12.50 4.33 13.13
C ASP A 11 13.62 4.00 14.11
N HIS A 12 14.64 3.34 13.60
CA HIS A 12 15.93 3.11 14.25
C HIS A 12 17.02 2.78 13.23
N LYS A 13 18.27 2.85 13.65
CA LYS A 13 19.43 2.66 12.76
C LYS A 13 19.46 1.26 12.16
N GLY A 14 19.79 1.18 10.87
CA GLY A 14 20.10 -0.06 10.16
C GLY A 14 18.90 -0.85 9.66
N LEU A 15 17.72 -0.23 9.50
CA LEU A 15 16.50 -0.91 9.07
C LEU A 15 16.49 -1.33 7.60
N ALA A 16 17.06 -0.51 6.72
CA ALA A 16 17.06 -0.80 5.28
C ALA A 16 18.05 -1.91 4.91
N ASP A 17 19.22 -1.96 5.57
CA ASP A 17 20.32 -2.85 5.21
C ASP A 17 19.93 -4.35 5.16
N PRO A 18 19.25 -4.94 6.15
CA PRO A 18 18.92 -6.36 6.10
C PRO A 18 18.04 -6.75 4.90
N ILE A 19 17.11 -5.86 4.50
CA ILE A 19 16.22 -6.10 3.37
C ILE A 19 17.01 -5.99 2.06
N ILE A 20 17.80 -4.93 1.91
CA ILE A 20 18.62 -4.71 0.70
C ILE A 20 19.66 -5.79 0.55
N HIS A 21 20.36 -6.14 1.64
CA HIS A 21 21.37 -7.20 1.66
C HIS A 21 20.75 -8.54 1.26
N PHE A 22 19.62 -8.91 1.84
CA PHE A 22 18.91 -10.13 1.47
C PHE A 22 18.58 -10.15 -0.04
N LEU A 23 17.96 -9.09 -0.56
CA LEU A 23 17.61 -9.01 -1.99
C LEU A 23 18.84 -9.15 -2.89
N THR A 24 19.93 -8.45 -2.57
CA THR A 24 21.17 -8.50 -3.37
C THR A 24 21.84 -9.87 -3.29
N THR A 25 21.79 -10.57 -2.18
CA THR A 25 22.30 -11.95 -2.05
C THR A 25 21.47 -12.96 -2.84
N GLN A 26 20.18 -12.67 -3.08
CA GLN A 26 19.35 -13.45 -3.99
C GLN A 26 19.57 -13.08 -5.49
N GLY A 27 20.54 -12.23 -5.79
CA GLY A 27 20.85 -11.81 -7.14
C GLY A 27 19.93 -10.73 -7.70
N ALA A 28 19.20 -10.03 -6.84
CA ALA A 28 18.30 -8.97 -7.26
C ALA A 28 19.07 -7.75 -7.80
N ASN A 29 18.60 -7.22 -8.92
CA ASN A 29 18.98 -5.90 -9.42
C ASN A 29 17.98 -4.86 -8.85
N ILE A 30 18.47 -3.97 -7.99
CA ILE A 30 17.65 -2.92 -7.38
C ILE A 30 17.39 -1.82 -8.41
N ALA A 31 16.16 -1.65 -8.82
CA ALA A 31 15.74 -0.65 -9.79
C ALA A 31 15.41 0.69 -9.14
N GLU A 32 14.87 0.68 -7.92
CA GLU A 32 14.47 1.89 -7.20
C GLU A 32 14.40 1.63 -5.69
N ILE A 33 14.85 2.61 -4.92
CA ILE A 33 14.63 2.67 -3.48
C ILE A 33 14.10 4.05 -3.15
N GLN A 34 12.98 4.11 -2.45
CA GLN A 34 12.46 5.31 -1.82
C GLN A 34 12.42 5.06 -0.30
N MET A 35 12.97 5.98 0.45
CA MET A 35 12.91 5.96 1.91
C MET A 35 12.29 7.26 2.40
N TYR A 36 11.46 7.12 3.41
CA TYR A 36 10.84 8.21 4.12
C TYR A 36 11.20 8.05 5.60
N ASP A 37 11.81 9.06 6.12
CA ASP A 37 12.16 9.22 7.51
C ASP A 37 11.49 10.51 7.99
N HIS A 38 10.68 10.43 9.03
CA HIS A 38 10.03 11.58 9.64
C HIS A 38 10.49 11.70 11.10
N ASP A 39 11.43 12.59 11.33
CA ASP A 39 12.08 12.78 12.62
C ASP A 39 11.09 13.02 13.77
N GLU A 40 9.98 13.72 13.50
CA GLU A 40 8.98 14.05 14.52
C GLU A 40 8.11 12.87 14.91
N GLU A 41 7.85 11.95 13.99
CA GLU A 41 6.95 10.80 14.21
C GLU A 41 7.71 9.50 14.52
N HIS A 42 9.03 9.50 14.39
CA HIS A 42 9.88 8.31 14.53
C HIS A 42 9.38 7.12 13.69
N VAL A 43 8.97 7.37 12.47
CA VAL A 43 8.47 6.39 11.53
C VAL A 43 9.45 6.21 10.38
N PHE A 44 9.92 4.98 10.21
CA PHE A 44 10.63 4.53 9.02
C PHE A 44 9.64 3.96 8.01
N ALA A 45 9.76 4.37 6.76
CA ALA A 45 9.07 3.74 5.65
C ALA A 45 10.00 3.60 4.43
N MET A 46 9.97 2.43 3.80
CA MET A 46 10.77 2.13 2.62
C MET A 46 9.91 1.46 1.55
N LEU A 47 10.16 1.85 0.30
CA LEU A 47 9.72 1.12 -0.88
C LEU A 47 10.95 0.74 -1.69
N CYS A 48 11.09 -0.52 -2.04
CA CYS A 48 12.14 -1.04 -2.91
C CYS A 48 11.50 -1.77 -4.09
N ARG A 49 11.89 -1.40 -5.31
CA ARG A 49 11.59 -2.15 -6.52
C ARG A 49 12.86 -2.84 -7.02
N ALA A 50 12.75 -4.14 -7.25
CA ALA A 50 13.85 -4.95 -7.69
C ALA A 50 13.43 -5.92 -8.79
N GLU A 51 14.40 -6.34 -9.59
CA GLU A 51 14.25 -7.37 -10.60
C GLU A 51 15.15 -8.54 -10.22
N LEU A 52 14.60 -9.74 -10.18
CA LEU A 52 15.33 -10.96 -9.92
C LEU A 52 14.66 -12.18 -10.54
N GLU A 53 15.41 -13.25 -10.71
CA GLU A 53 14.87 -14.56 -11.05
C GLU A 53 14.58 -15.32 -9.75
N VAL A 54 13.35 -15.81 -9.61
CA VAL A 54 12.88 -16.47 -8.38
C VAL A 54 12.12 -17.73 -8.78
N ASP A 55 12.56 -18.86 -8.26
CA ASP A 55 11.90 -20.14 -8.45
C ASP A 55 10.67 -20.28 -7.52
N ASP A 56 10.78 -19.78 -6.29
CA ASP A 56 9.71 -19.79 -5.29
C ASP A 56 9.49 -18.40 -4.68
N PHE A 57 8.53 -17.67 -5.23
CA PHE A 57 8.12 -16.36 -4.72
C PHE A 57 7.51 -16.43 -3.30
N GLY A 58 6.90 -17.58 -2.96
CA GLY A 58 6.34 -17.80 -1.62
C GLY A 58 7.43 -17.86 -0.55
N ALA A 59 8.52 -18.58 -0.83
CA ALA A 59 9.68 -18.66 0.04
C ALA A 59 10.35 -17.29 0.20
N LEU A 60 10.63 -16.59 -0.90
CA LEU A 60 11.20 -15.24 -0.87
C LEU A 60 10.37 -14.28 0.01
N ARG A 61 9.05 -14.29 -0.18
CA ARG A 61 8.14 -13.45 0.61
C ARG A 61 8.19 -13.80 2.10
N LYS A 62 8.24 -15.10 2.43
CA LYS A 62 8.29 -15.56 3.81
C LYS A 62 9.58 -15.09 4.51
N GLU A 63 10.72 -15.18 3.85
CA GLU A 63 12.00 -14.76 4.42
C GLU A 63 12.07 -13.24 4.61
N LEU A 64 11.64 -12.45 3.64
CA LEU A 64 11.56 -10.98 3.78
C LEU A 64 10.60 -10.56 4.91
N THR A 65 9.48 -11.27 5.06
CA THR A 65 8.56 -11.02 6.18
C THR A 65 9.20 -11.36 7.52
N ALA A 66 10.00 -12.44 7.60
CA ALA A 66 10.71 -12.82 8.81
C ALA A 66 11.78 -11.77 9.20
N ILE A 67 12.51 -11.23 8.22
CA ILE A 67 13.43 -10.10 8.44
C ILE A 67 12.67 -8.91 9.02
N GLY A 68 11.48 -8.61 8.50
CA GLY A 68 10.62 -7.56 9.02
C GLY A 68 10.25 -7.77 10.48
N VAL A 69 9.83 -8.97 10.85
CA VAL A 69 9.48 -9.31 12.24
C VAL A 69 10.68 -9.11 13.18
N ASP A 70 11.89 -9.54 12.78
CA ASP A 70 13.12 -9.35 13.56
C ASP A 70 13.46 -7.87 13.80
N LYS A 71 13.07 -7.01 12.86
CA LYS A 71 13.33 -5.55 12.88
C LYS A 71 12.13 -4.71 13.30
N GLU A 72 11.07 -5.32 13.82
CA GLU A 72 9.81 -4.65 14.20
C GLU A 72 9.16 -3.87 13.04
N LEU A 73 9.41 -4.31 11.80
CA LEU A 73 8.85 -3.73 10.58
C LEU A 73 7.69 -4.57 10.04
N SER A 74 6.63 -3.90 9.60
CA SER A 74 5.62 -4.48 8.74
C SER A 74 6.14 -4.55 7.31
N VAL A 75 6.66 -5.72 6.90
CA VAL A 75 7.16 -5.95 5.54
C VAL A 75 6.08 -6.59 4.68
N ARG A 76 5.87 -6.03 3.49
CA ARG A 76 5.00 -6.60 2.46
C ARG A 76 5.77 -6.78 1.16
N VAL A 77 5.58 -7.92 0.53
CA VAL A 77 6.24 -8.28 -0.74
C VAL A 77 5.17 -8.67 -1.74
N TRP A 78 5.22 -8.09 -2.92
CA TRP A 78 4.32 -8.42 -4.01
C TRP A 78 5.00 -8.28 -5.37
N SER A 79 4.42 -8.92 -6.38
CA SER A 79 4.86 -8.80 -7.76
C SER A 79 3.67 -8.47 -8.65
N PRO A 80 3.82 -7.58 -9.64
CA PRO A 80 2.79 -7.34 -10.65
C PRO A 80 2.35 -8.59 -11.41
N GLU A 81 3.25 -9.57 -11.56
CA GLU A 81 2.99 -10.81 -12.28
C GLU A 81 1.99 -11.71 -11.54
N PHE A 82 2.00 -11.68 -10.19
CA PHE A 82 1.07 -12.43 -9.34
C PHE A 82 -0.12 -11.60 -8.85
N ARG A 83 -0.24 -10.38 -9.35
CA ARG A 83 -1.34 -9.51 -8.97
C ARG A 83 -2.65 -10.02 -9.57
N ALA A 84 -3.72 -9.95 -8.79
CA ALA A 84 -5.07 -10.19 -9.32
C ALA A 84 -5.33 -9.30 -10.54
N LYS A 85 -5.94 -9.86 -11.58
CA LYS A 85 -6.27 -9.13 -12.82
C LYS A 85 -7.15 -7.89 -12.54
N ARG A 86 -7.94 -7.94 -11.47
CA ARG A 86 -8.75 -6.85 -10.95
C ARG A 86 -8.58 -6.77 -9.43
N PRO A 87 -7.62 -6.00 -8.94
CA PRO A 87 -7.45 -5.81 -7.50
C PRO A 87 -8.66 -5.08 -6.92
N ARG A 88 -9.02 -5.45 -5.70
CA ARG A 88 -10.07 -4.76 -4.93
C ARG A 88 -9.46 -3.56 -4.22
N LEU A 89 -10.07 -2.40 -4.41
CA LEU A 89 -9.63 -1.14 -3.83
C LEU A 89 -10.59 -0.69 -2.73
N ALA A 90 -10.03 -0.26 -1.62
CA ALA A 90 -10.69 0.62 -0.67
C ALA A 90 -10.32 2.07 -1.02
N ILE A 91 -11.32 2.93 -1.20
CA ILE A 91 -11.14 4.34 -1.58
C ILE A 91 -11.38 5.18 -0.33
N CYS A 92 -10.32 5.85 0.15
CA CYS A 92 -10.43 6.80 1.25
C CYS A 92 -10.89 8.15 0.73
N ALA A 93 -11.88 8.75 1.38
CA ALA A 93 -12.46 10.02 1.00
C ALA A 93 -12.75 10.89 2.23
N THR A 94 -12.61 12.20 2.09
CA THR A 94 -12.95 13.17 3.12
C THR A 94 -13.99 14.19 2.59
N TYR A 95 -13.59 15.46 2.46
CA TYR A 95 -14.48 16.54 2.00
C TYR A 95 -14.68 16.58 0.50
N ARG A 96 -13.61 16.34 -0.26
CA ARG A 96 -13.55 16.62 -1.69
C ARG A 96 -13.87 15.36 -2.51
N PRO A 97 -14.89 15.40 -3.36
CA PRO A 97 -15.28 14.25 -4.15
C PRO A 97 -14.45 14.06 -5.44
N GLU A 98 -13.60 15.02 -5.83
CA GLU A 98 -12.94 15.02 -7.14
C GLU A 98 -12.04 13.80 -7.35
N ALA A 99 -11.19 13.49 -6.36
CA ALA A 99 -10.28 12.35 -6.48
C ALA A 99 -11.02 11.00 -6.45
N PRO A 100 -11.92 10.71 -5.48
CA PRO A 100 -12.71 9.48 -5.52
C PRO A 100 -13.61 9.39 -6.75
N LEU A 101 -14.19 10.50 -7.24
CA LEU A 101 -14.97 10.51 -8.47
C LEU A 101 -14.12 10.13 -9.69
N ALA A 102 -12.91 10.68 -9.81
CA ALA A 102 -12.00 10.35 -10.90
C ALA A 102 -11.62 8.86 -10.90
N LEU A 103 -11.31 8.29 -9.73
CA LEU A 103 -11.03 6.86 -9.58
C LEU A 103 -12.23 5.99 -9.98
N LEU A 104 -13.42 6.31 -9.47
CA LEU A 104 -14.64 5.56 -9.79
C LEU A 104 -14.99 5.59 -11.26
N ARG A 105 -14.81 6.75 -11.93
CA ARG A 105 -14.97 6.88 -13.38
C ARG A 105 -13.95 6.03 -14.14
N ALA A 106 -12.67 6.11 -13.79
CA ALA A 106 -11.61 5.32 -14.42
C ALA A 106 -11.85 3.80 -14.28
N ILE A 107 -12.38 3.35 -13.15
CA ILE A 107 -12.79 1.95 -12.94
C ILE A 107 -13.98 1.59 -13.83
N ARG A 108 -15.03 2.42 -13.85
CA ARG A 108 -16.23 2.19 -14.65
C ARG A 108 -15.92 2.15 -16.14
N ASP A 109 -15.08 3.07 -16.61
CA ASP A 109 -14.75 3.22 -18.03
C ASP A 109 -13.65 2.22 -18.47
N GLY A 110 -13.14 1.40 -17.56
CA GLY A 110 -12.16 0.34 -17.83
C GLY A 110 -10.72 0.82 -17.99
N GLU A 111 -10.46 2.09 -17.77
CA GLU A 111 -9.12 2.67 -17.78
C GLU A 111 -8.29 2.13 -16.60
N LEU A 112 -8.91 2.02 -15.43
CA LEU A 112 -8.32 1.38 -14.26
C LEU A 112 -8.92 -0.01 -14.07
N LYS A 113 -8.12 -1.06 -14.31
CA LYS A 113 -8.52 -2.46 -14.15
C LYS A 113 -8.55 -2.86 -12.68
N ALA A 114 -9.54 -2.37 -11.95
CA ALA A 114 -9.74 -2.61 -10.53
C ALA A 114 -11.23 -2.77 -10.22
N GLU A 115 -11.54 -3.17 -8.99
CA GLU A 115 -12.88 -3.19 -8.40
C GLU A 115 -12.91 -2.22 -7.24
N ALA A 116 -13.84 -1.28 -7.24
CA ALA A 116 -14.12 -0.44 -6.07
C ALA A 116 -14.91 -1.28 -5.05
N ALA A 117 -14.22 -1.89 -4.10
CA ALA A 117 -14.84 -2.80 -3.14
C ALA A 117 -15.49 -2.06 -1.97
N LEU A 118 -15.02 -0.87 -1.65
CA LEU A 118 -15.39 -0.14 -0.43
C LEU A 118 -14.95 1.32 -0.58
N MET A 119 -15.76 2.23 -0.06
CA MET A 119 -15.36 3.62 0.19
C MET A 119 -15.39 3.90 1.69
N LEU A 120 -14.28 4.43 2.21
CA LEU A 120 -14.09 4.82 3.61
C LEU A 120 -14.11 6.35 3.70
N GLY A 121 -14.82 6.91 4.66
CA GLY A 121 -14.80 8.35 4.87
C GLY A 121 -14.97 8.74 6.32
N ASN A 122 -14.21 9.76 6.75
CA ASN A 122 -14.37 10.40 8.05
C ASN A 122 -15.44 11.52 8.01
N ARG A 123 -15.94 11.86 6.83
CA ARG A 123 -16.99 12.87 6.58
C ARG A 123 -18.05 12.32 5.62
N PRO A 124 -19.32 12.71 5.77
CA PRO A 124 -20.40 12.17 4.93
C PRO A 124 -20.43 12.72 3.50
N ASN A 125 -19.59 13.71 3.18
CA ASN A 125 -19.59 14.44 1.91
C ASN A 125 -19.53 13.55 0.65
N CYS A 126 -18.78 12.45 0.71
CA CYS A 126 -18.63 11.54 -0.42
C CYS A 126 -19.58 10.33 -0.37
N ARG A 127 -20.47 10.24 0.61
CA ARG A 127 -21.42 9.13 0.75
C ARG A 127 -22.34 9.00 -0.46
N ALA A 128 -22.92 10.12 -0.90
CA ALA A 128 -23.80 10.14 -2.08
C ALA A 128 -23.07 9.67 -3.35
N LEU A 129 -21.77 9.96 -3.46
CA LEU A 129 -20.94 9.47 -4.55
C LEU A 129 -20.79 7.94 -4.51
N ALA A 130 -20.53 7.36 -3.33
CA ALA A 130 -20.47 5.92 -3.17
C ALA A 130 -21.78 5.25 -3.57
N GLU A 131 -22.92 5.79 -3.12
CA GLU A 131 -24.28 5.32 -3.47
C GLU A 131 -24.53 5.39 -4.98
N GLN A 132 -24.14 6.49 -5.64
CA GLN A 132 -24.27 6.67 -7.09
C GLN A 132 -23.52 5.60 -7.91
N PHE A 133 -22.36 5.16 -7.42
CA PHE A 133 -21.54 4.14 -8.08
C PHE A 133 -21.79 2.72 -7.55
N GLY A 134 -22.73 2.52 -6.62
CA GLY A 134 -23.05 1.22 -6.04
C GLY A 134 -21.91 0.65 -5.18
N VAL A 135 -21.06 1.51 -4.61
CA VAL A 135 -19.93 1.12 -3.76
C VAL A 135 -20.35 1.20 -2.30
N PRO A 136 -20.13 0.15 -1.47
CA PRO A 136 -20.39 0.20 -0.04
C PRO A 136 -19.67 1.36 0.63
N TRP A 137 -20.39 2.12 1.45
CA TRP A 137 -19.84 3.22 2.25
C TRP A 137 -19.62 2.79 3.71
N HIS A 138 -18.45 3.13 4.25
CA HIS A 138 -18.12 2.95 5.66
C HIS A 138 -17.65 4.27 6.27
N SER A 139 -18.32 4.70 7.32
CA SER A 139 -17.88 5.84 8.12
C SER A 139 -16.79 5.37 9.10
N ILE A 140 -15.65 6.07 9.09
CA ILE A 140 -14.53 5.86 10.02
C ILE A 140 -14.39 7.02 11.00
N GLY A 141 -15.31 7.98 10.96
CA GLY A 141 -15.42 9.14 11.84
C GLY A 141 -16.65 9.13 12.72
N ASP A 142 -16.71 10.07 13.63
CA ASP A 142 -17.81 10.24 14.59
C ASP A 142 -19.04 10.98 14.03
N ASN A 143 -19.20 11.16 12.76
CA ASN A 143 -20.25 11.97 12.12
C ASN A 143 -20.35 13.42 12.62
N GLY A 144 -19.74 13.76 13.73
CA GLY A 144 -19.67 15.10 14.33
C GLY A 144 -18.55 15.96 13.74
N GLY A 145 -17.69 15.37 12.98
CA GLY A 145 -16.70 16.07 12.22
C GLY A 145 -15.34 16.24 12.89
N ASN A 146 -15.11 15.68 14.06
CA ASN A 146 -13.83 15.76 14.76
C ASN A 146 -13.05 14.46 14.82
N ALA A 147 -13.62 13.37 14.35
CA ALA A 147 -12.95 12.10 14.44
C ALA A 147 -11.83 11.96 13.42
N ASN A 148 -10.70 11.52 13.88
CA ASN A 148 -9.57 11.07 13.06
C ASN A 148 -8.96 12.14 12.15
N ASP A 149 -9.03 13.41 12.55
CA ASP A 149 -8.31 14.51 11.92
C ASP A 149 -6.95 14.77 12.63
N ASP A 150 -6.62 14.00 13.67
CA ASP A 150 -5.36 14.03 14.43
C ASP A 150 -4.41 12.95 13.95
#